data_f462daab44bae2202c0debbb74c96e07
#
_entry.id   f462daab44bae2202c0debbb74c96e07
#
_cell.length_a   1.000
_cell.length_b   1.000
_cell.length_c   1.000
_cell.angle_alpha   90.00
_cell.angle_beta   90.00
_cell.angle_gamma   90.00
#
_symmetry.space_group_name_H-M   'P 1'
#
loop_
_entity.id
_entity.type
_entity.pdbx_description
1 polymer ?
#
loop_
_entity_poly.entity_id
_entity_poly.type
_entity_poly.pdbx_seq_one_letter_code
_entity_poly.pdbx_strand_id
1 'polypeptide(L)'
;MTDAVRSAYRERAGEYTEALGSLSAMAEGDRNLIAGWARDVDGPTIDAGCGPGHWTKFLHDHGVAVEGIDMVSEFIDGAAARFPEVPFRVATLEALPADDAALAGILSWYSLIHTPPADVPALLTEFARCIRSEGTLLLGFFEAGQIEAFGHAVVTAYYWPVPLMQDELAAAGFEIVETHTRVDPGQRPHAAIIARRRSWIR
;
A
#
# COMPACT_ATOMS: atom_id res chain seq x y z
N MET A 1 12.40 -5.11 -0.50
CA MET A 1 12.69 -3.94 -1.39
C MET A 1 14.18 -3.61 -1.37
N THR A 2 14.83 -3.25 -2.49
CA THR A 2 16.29 -3.15 -2.58
C THR A 2 16.82 -1.80 -2.09
N ASP A 3 18.11 -1.75 -1.66
CA ASP A 3 18.80 -0.50 -1.31
C ASP A 3 18.81 0.51 -2.47
N ALA A 4 18.76 0.02 -3.71
CA ALA A 4 18.67 0.87 -4.91
C ALA A 4 17.33 1.63 -4.97
N VAL A 5 16.22 0.99 -4.62
CA VAL A 5 14.89 1.64 -4.54
C VAL A 5 14.90 2.72 -3.46
N ARG A 6 15.43 2.39 -2.28
CA ARG A 6 15.57 3.35 -1.17
C ARG A 6 16.38 4.58 -1.59
N SER A 7 17.55 4.37 -2.19
CA SER A 7 18.43 5.48 -2.62
C SER A 7 17.74 6.37 -3.65
N ALA A 8 17.08 5.77 -4.65
CA ALA A 8 16.41 6.51 -5.71
C ALA A 8 15.25 7.40 -5.18
N TYR A 9 14.45 6.89 -4.23
CA TYR A 9 13.40 7.68 -3.58
C TYR A 9 13.96 8.74 -2.64
N ARG A 10 15.03 8.42 -1.90
CA ARG A 10 15.71 9.38 -1.03
C ARG A 10 16.19 10.61 -1.78
N GLU A 11 16.85 10.42 -2.93
CA GLU A 11 17.35 11.51 -3.76
C GLU A 11 16.26 12.43 -4.31
N ARG A 12 15.03 11.90 -4.46
CA ARG A 12 13.89 12.59 -5.07
C ARG A 12 12.73 12.85 -4.10
N ALA A 13 12.94 12.64 -2.79
CA ALA A 13 11.87 12.73 -1.78
C ALA A 13 11.15 14.08 -1.79
N GLY A 14 11.88 15.19 -1.94
CA GLY A 14 11.31 16.54 -2.06
C GLY A 14 10.42 16.69 -3.29
N GLU A 15 10.94 16.37 -4.48
CA GLU A 15 10.20 16.44 -5.75
C GLU A 15 8.93 15.56 -5.72
N TYR A 16 9.06 14.34 -5.18
CA TYR A 16 7.95 13.40 -5.05
C TYR A 16 6.86 13.94 -4.11
N THR A 17 7.28 14.52 -2.99
CA THR A 17 6.35 15.13 -2.01
C THR A 17 5.60 16.32 -2.59
N GLU A 18 6.27 17.19 -3.36
CA GLU A 18 5.62 18.31 -4.05
C GLU A 18 4.61 17.84 -5.10
N ALA A 19 4.96 16.81 -5.87
CA ALA A 19 4.12 16.33 -6.97
C ALA A 19 2.93 15.49 -6.50
N LEU A 20 3.11 14.60 -5.52
CA LEU A 20 2.15 13.56 -5.14
C LEU A 20 1.77 13.58 -3.64
N GLY A 21 2.37 14.45 -2.85
CA GLY A 21 2.15 14.50 -1.40
C GLY A 21 0.84 15.18 -0.96
N SER A 22 -0.12 15.41 -1.86
CA SER A 22 -1.39 16.03 -1.51
C SER A 22 -2.58 15.24 -2.03
N LEU A 23 -3.68 15.20 -1.25
CA LEU A 23 -4.92 14.54 -1.66
C LEU A 23 -5.59 15.22 -2.89
N SER A 24 -5.31 16.48 -3.11
CA SER A 24 -5.83 17.20 -4.30
C SER A 24 -5.21 16.71 -5.61
N ALA A 25 -4.02 16.11 -5.55
CA ALA A 25 -3.36 15.48 -6.70
C ALA A 25 -3.88 14.05 -6.98
N MET A 26 -4.63 13.46 -6.04
CA MET A 26 -5.15 12.10 -6.15
C MET A 26 -6.49 12.06 -6.87
N ALA A 27 -6.72 11.00 -7.67
CA ALA A 27 -7.98 10.80 -8.36
C ALA A 27 -9.15 10.67 -7.36
N GLU A 28 -10.31 11.20 -7.73
CA GLU A 28 -11.51 11.12 -6.89
C GLU A 28 -11.93 9.68 -6.62
N GLY A 29 -11.80 8.79 -7.63
CA GLY A 29 -12.09 7.38 -7.48
C GLY A 29 -11.26 6.70 -6.40
N ASP A 30 -9.97 7.05 -6.28
CA ASP A 30 -9.07 6.51 -5.26
C ASP A 30 -9.47 7.00 -3.86
N ARG A 31 -9.79 8.30 -3.74
CA ARG A 31 -10.27 8.86 -2.46
C ARG A 31 -11.57 8.19 -2.00
N ASN A 32 -12.52 7.98 -2.93
CA ASN A 32 -13.80 7.34 -2.62
C ASN A 32 -13.62 5.87 -2.22
N LEU A 33 -12.76 5.13 -2.92
CA LEU A 33 -12.44 3.73 -2.61
C LEU A 33 -11.79 3.60 -1.22
N ILE A 34 -10.74 4.38 -0.96
CA ILE A 34 -10.02 4.34 0.33
C ILE A 34 -10.93 4.82 1.48
N ALA A 35 -11.76 5.85 1.27
CA ALA A 35 -12.74 6.28 2.26
C ALA A 35 -13.82 5.24 2.51
N GLY A 36 -14.24 4.50 1.47
CA GLY A 36 -15.16 3.37 1.58
C GLY A 36 -14.59 2.28 2.47
N TRP A 37 -13.38 1.82 2.14
CA TRP A 37 -12.65 0.82 2.91
C TRP A 37 -12.39 1.24 4.37
N ALA A 38 -12.01 2.50 4.59
CA ALA A 38 -11.71 3.04 5.92
C ALA A 38 -12.90 2.94 6.89
N ARG A 39 -14.14 3.05 6.40
CA ARG A 39 -15.36 2.95 7.23
C ARG A 39 -15.57 1.56 7.82
N ASP A 40 -15.05 0.53 7.15
CA ASP A 40 -15.22 -0.87 7.54
C ASP A 40 -14.05 -1.41 8.36
N VAL A 41 -12.96 -0.62 8.49
CA VAL A 41 -11.78 -0.99 9.27
C VAL A 41 -11.96 -0.54 10.72
N ASP A 42 -12.04 -1.51 11.64
CA ASP A 42 -12.20 -1.24 13.08
C ASP A 42 -11.00 -1.78 13.86
N GLY A 43 -9.99 -0.95 14.08
CA GLY A 43 -8.81 -1.25 14.89
C GLY A 43 -7.47 -0.82 14.27
N PRO A 44 -6.35 -1.29 14.85
CA PRO A 44 -5.01 -0.91 14.41
C PRO A 44 -4.77 -1.19 12.94
N THR A 45 -4.21 -0.22 12.24
CA THR A 45 -4.02 -0.25 10.79
C THR A 45 -2.65 0.29 10.42
N ILE A 46 -2.03 -0.27 9.40
CA ILE A 46 -0.78 0.24 8.82
C ILE A 46 -1.03 0.73 7.38
N ASP A 47 -0.56 1.94 7.08
CA ASP A 47 -0.33 2.42 5.72
C ASP A 47 1.10 2.03 5.32
N ALA A 48 1.21 0.94 4.56
CA ALA A 48 2.47 0.26 4.24
C ALA A 48 3.10 0.83 2.97
N GLY A 49 4.22 1.55 3.11
CA GLY A 49 4.85 2.35 2.07
C GLY A 49 4.12 3.69 1.91
N CYS A 50 3.92 4.40 3.03
CA CYS A 50 3.10 5.60 3.11
C CYS A 50 3.66 6.81 2.34
N GLY A 51 4.95 6.77 1.94
CA GLY A 51 5.62 7.88 1.29
C GLY A 51 5.45 9.20 2.05
N PRO A 52 4.97 10.30 1.42
CA PRO A 52 4.75 11.61 2.07
C PRO A 52 3.63 11.65 3.12
N GLY A 53 2.94 10.53 3.42
CA GLY A 53 1.99 10.40 4.51
C GLY A 53 0.58 10.94 4.23
N HIS A 54 0.26 11.35 3.02
CA HIS A 54 -1.04 11.95 2.70
C HIS A 54 -2.21 10.95 2.83
N TRP A 55 -2.01 9.66 2.51
CA TRP A 55 -3.02 8.62 2.73
C TRP A 55 -3.13 8.22 4.19
N THR A 56 -2.02 8.16 4.91
CA THR A 56 -2.04 7.94 6.38
C THR A 56 -2.86 9.04 7.06
N LYS A 57 -2.59 10.32 6.73
CA LYS A 57 -3.37 11.45 7.23
C LYS A 57 -4.85 11.35 6.86
N PHE A 58 -5.15 10.97 5.62
CA PHE A 58 -6.52 10.78 5.16
C PHE A 58 -7.25 9.70 5.97
N LEU A 59 -6.64 8.54 6.22
CA LEU A 59 -7.20 7.49 7.06
C LEU A 59 -7.41 7.96 8.49
N HIS A 60 -6.44 8.66 9.06
CA HIS A 60 -6.54 9.24 10.41
C HIS A 60 -7.73 10.20 10.52
N ASP A 61 -7.94 11.08 9.52
CA ASP A 61 -9.06 12.02 9.49
C ASP A 61 -10.42 11.34 9.32
N HIS A 62 -10.44 10.09 8.82
CA HIS A 62 -11.64 9.25 8.77
C HIS A 62 -11.81 8.39 10.02
N GLY A 63 -11.02 8.63 11.09
CA GLY A 63 -11.14 7.96 12.38
C GLY A 63 -10.46 6.60 12.47
N VAL A 64 -9.64 6.21 11.49
CA VAL A 64 -8.88 4.96 11.52
C VAL A 64 -7.67 5.10 12.46
N ALA A 65 -7.46 4.12 13.34
CA ALA A 65 -6.27 4.03 14.18
C ALA A 65 -5.07 3.58 13.33
N VAL A 66 -4.46 4.49 12.56
CA VAL A 66 -3.45 4.20 11.54
C VAL A 66 -2.06 4.69 11.93
N GLU A 67 -1.03 3.92 11.58
CA GLU A 67 0.39 4.32 11.56
C GLU A 67 0.91 4.21 10.12
N GLY A 68 1.62 5.26 9.65
CA GLY A 68 2.30 5.24 8.36
C GLY A 68 3.71 4.66 8.49
N ILE A 69 4.08 3.74 7.61
CA ILE A 69 5.44 3.22 7.54
C ILE A 69 6.04 3.38 6.14
N ASP A 70 7.31 3.72 6.09
CA ASP A 70 8.10 3.74 4.86
C ASP A 70 9.57 3.43 5.15
N MET A 71 10.29 2.89 4.17
CA MET A 71 11.72 2.60 4.31
C MET A 71 12.60 3.84 4.11
N VAL A 72 12.05 4.92 3.56
CA VAL A 72 12.73 6.19 3.27
C VAL A 72 12.54 7.14 4.44
N SER A 73 13.58 7.34 5.25
CA SER A 73 13.54 8.21 6.44
C SER A 73 13.11 9.63 6.13
N GLU A 74 13.50 10.16 4.97
CA GLU A 74 13.17 11.52 4.53
C GLU A 74 11.65 11.70 4.31
N PHE A 75 10.94 10.66 3.88
CA PHE A 75 9.47 10.69 3.80
C PHE A 75 8.87 10.69 5.20
N ILE A 76 9.36 9.84 6.09
CA ILE A 76 8.87 9.74 7.46
C ILE A 76 9.09 11.05 8.23
N ASP A 77 10.29 11.63 8.14
CA ASP A 77 10.60 12.91 8.80
C ASP A 77 9.72 14.04 8.25
N GLY A 78 9.54 14.09 6.93
CA GLY A 78 8.65 15.07 6.28
C GLY A 78 7.18 14.88 6.64
N ALA A 79 6.69 13.64 6.67
CA ALA A 79 5.31 13.31 7.05
C ALA A 79 5.04 13.65 8.52
N ALA A 80 5.94 13.29 9.44
CA ALA A 80 5.82 13.61 10.86
C ALA A 80 5.86 15.12 11.14
N ALA A 81 6.69 15.86 10.41
CA ALA A 81 6.71 17.32 10.52
C ALA A 81 5.42 17.97 10.00
N ARG A 82 4.83 17.41 8.95
CA ARG A 82 3.62 17.92 8.27
C ARG A 82 2.33 17.55 9.00
N PHE A 83 2.30 16.37 9.63
CA PHE A 83 1.14 15.79 10.30
C PHE A 83 1.51 15.27 11.70
N PRO A 84 1.84 16.19 12.65
CA PRO A 84 2.39 15.83 13.96
C PRO A 84 1.45 15.00 14.84
N GLU A 85 0.15 14.97 14.52
CA GLU A 85 -0.86 14.17 15.21
C GLU A 85 -0.95 12.72 14.73
N VAL A 86 -0.28 12.38 13.60
CA VAL A 86 -0.31 11.05 12.98
C VAL A 86 1.00 10.31 13.29
N PRO A 87 0.96 9.06 13.74
CA PRO A 87 2.18 8.29 13.95
C PRO A 87 2.82 7.84 12.63
N PHE A 88 4.14 8.02 12.53
CA PHE A 88 4.94 7.55 11.40
C PHE A 88 6.19 6.85 11.91
N ARG A 89 6.65 5.80 11.18
CA ARG A 89 7.82 5.02 11.54
C ARG A 89 8.61 4.55 10.33
N VAL A 90 9.93 4.59 10.43
CA VAL A 90 10.79 3.95 9.43
C VAL A 90 10.73 2.44 9.60
N ALA A 91 10.20 1.75 8.58
CA ALA A 91 10.12 0.29 8.52
C ALA A 91 10.08 -0.21 7.07
N THR A 92 10.22 -1.51 6.85
CA THR A 92 10.16 -2.13 5.54
C THR A 92 8.93 -3.03 5.41
N LEU A 93 8.53 -3.32 4.16
CA LEU A 93 7.38 -4.18 3.88
C LEU A 93 7.67 -5.65 4.20
N GLU A 94 8.95 -6.05 4.23
CA GLU A 94 9.41 -7.40 4.55
C GLU A 94 9.30 -7.75 6.05
N ALA A 95 9.22 -6.74 6.90
CA ALA A 95 9.14 -6.89 8.36
C ALA A 95 8.32 -5.75 8.95
N LEU A 96 6.99 -5.90 8.92
CA LEU A 96 6.09 -4.90 9.48
C LEU A 96 6.24 -4.82 11.01
N PRO A 97 6.20 -3.62 11.59
CA PRO A 97 6.34 -3.42 13.04
C PRO A 97 5.04 -3.77 13.79
N ALA A 98 4.51 -4.96 13.54
CA ALA A 98 3.29 -5.46 14.16
C ALA A 98 3.41 -6.95 14.53
N ASP A 99 2.80 -7.33 15.64
CA ASP A 99 2.69 -8.71 16.06
C ASP A 99 1.76 -9.52 15.13
N ASP A 100 1.81 -10.85 15.24
CA ASP A 100 0.92 -11.74 14.50
C ASP A 100 -0.55 -11.43 14.81
N ALA A 101 -1.36 -11.30 13.77
CA ALA A 101 -2.80 -11.06 13.88
C ALA A 101 -3.19 -9.82 14.71
N ALA A 102 -2.33 -8.80 14.77
CA ALA A 102 -2.57 -7.56 15.54
C ALA A 102 -3.36 -6.50 14.77
N LEU A 103 -3.31 -6.52 13.44
CA LEU A 103 -3.87 -5.46 12.60
C LEU A 103 -5.29 -5.77 12.13
N ALA A 104 -6.15 -4.75 12.14
CA ALA A 104 -7.46 -4.77 11.51
C ALA A 104 -7.38 -4.53 10.00
N GLY A 105 -6.40 -3.75 9.56
CA GLY A 105 -6.21 -3.43 8.15
C GLY A 105 -4.78 -3.09 7.77
N ILE A 106 -4.48 -3.25 6.48
CA ILE A 106 -3.29 -2.69 5.83
C ILE A 106 -3.74 -1.99 4.54
N LEU A 107 -3.32 -0.73 4.38
CA LEU A 107 -3.32 -0.05 3.09
C LEU A 107 -1.94 -0.26 2.45
N SER A 108 -1.89 -0.78 1.22
CA SER A 108 -0.66 -0.88 0.41
C SER A 108 -0.94 -0.23 -0.94
N TRP A 109 -0.78 1.11 -1.00
CA TRP A 109 -1.18 1.90 -2.16
C TRP A 109 0.03 2.21 -3.04
N TYR A 110 0.19 1.44 -4.11
CA TYR A 110 1.35 1.47 -5.02
C TYR A 110 2.71 1.23 -4.34
N SER A 111 2.74 0.61 -3.18
CA SER A 111 3.99 0.36 -2.45
C SER A 111 4.71 -0.91 -2.91
N LEU A 112 4.00 -1.90 -3.49
CA LEU A 112 4.59 -3.13 -4.02
C LEU A 112 5.12 -3.00 -5.45
N ILE A 113 4.86 -1.91 -6.16
CA ILE A 113 5.12 -1.77 -7.60
C ILE A 113 6.60 -1.94 -7.99
N HIS A 114 7.52 -1.69 -7.07
CA HIS A 114 8.97 -1.85 -7.28
C HIS A 114 9.52 -3.19 -6.80
N THR A 115 8.66 -4.04 -6.24
CA THR A 115 9.07 -5.37 -5.78
C THR A 115 9.21 -6.31 -6.97
N PRO A 116 10.35 -6.99 -7.13
CA PRO A 116 10.46 -8.05 -8.13
C PRO A 116 9.32 -9.06 -7.98
N PRO A 117 8.70 -9.52 -9.08
CA PRO A 117 7.55 -10.44 -9.00
C PRO A 117 7.79 -11.68 -8.15
N ALA A 118 9.01 -12.22 -8.15
CA ALA A 118 9.38 -13.38 -7.35
C ALA A 118 9.34 -13.13 -5.83
N ASP A 119 9.42 -11.87 -5.39
CA ASP A 119 9.48 -11.49 -3.98
C ASP A 119 8.09 -11.07 -3.44
N VAL A 120 7.12 -10.78 -4.32
CA VAL A 120 5.76 -10.36 -3.93
C VAL A 120 5.06 -11.38 -3.02
N PRO A 121 5.13 -12.72 -3.26
CA PRO A 121 4.50 -13.71 -2.38
C PRO A 121 4.97 -13.62 -0.92
N ALA A 122 6.26 -13.33 -0.70
CA ALA A 122 6.81 -13.18 0.65
C ALA A 122 6.24 -11.95 1.37
N LEU A 123 6.06 -10.81 0.67
CA LEU A 123 5.45 -9.60 1.24
C LEU A 123 3.98 -9.81 1.56
N LEU A 124 3.23 -10.49 0.68
CA LEU A 124 1.82 -10.80 0.94
C LEU A 124 1.67 -11.77 2.14
N THR A 125 2.63 -12.69 2.32
CA THR A 125 2.69 -13.56 3.49
C THR A 125 2.94 -12.77 4.78
N GLU A 126 3.81 -11.77 4.74
CA GLU A 126 4.05 -10.87 5.88
C GLU A 126 2.80 -10.04 6.22
N PHE A 127 2.11 -9.49 5.21
CA PHE A 127 0.83 -8.81 5.43
C PHE A 127 -0.21 -9.74 6.07
N ALA A 128 -0.29 -10.99 5.57
CA ALA A 128 -1.18 -11.99 6.12
C ALA A 128 -0.83 -12.41 7.55
N ARG A 129 0.45 -12.39 7.94
CA ARG A 129 0.89 -12.63 9.32
C ARG A 129 0.35 -11.58 10.27
N CYS A 130 0.46 -10.30 9.87
CA CYS A 130 0.09 -9.17 10.72
C CYS A 130 -1.42 -8.94 10.80
N ILE A 131 -2.17 -9.21 9.72
CA ILE A 131 -3.62 -8.98 9.68
C ILE A 131 -4.34 -10.09 10.46
N ARG A 132 -5.22 -9.68 11.39
CA ARG A 132 -6.08 -10.61 12.15
C ARG A 132 -7.09 -11.31 11.22
N SER A 133 -7.67 -12.41 11.72
CA SER A 133 -8.84 -13.03 11.06
C SER A 133 -9.91 -11.98 10.79
N GLU A 134 -10.51 -12.02 9.60
CA GLU A 134 -11.50 -11.07 9.08
C GLU A 134 -11.00 -9.64 8.88
N GLY A 135 -9.74 -9.32 9.23
CA GLY A 135 -9.10 -8.06 8.87
C GLY A 135 -8.84 -7.96 7.37
N THR A 136 -8.60 -6.76 6.86
CA THR A 136 -8.59 -6.50 5.41
C THR A 136 -7.29 -5.85 4.92
N LEU A 137 -6.94 -6.17 3.68
CA LEU A 137 -5.90 -5.52 2.89
C LEU A 137 -6.56 -4.75 1.75
N LEU A 138 -6.23 -3.47 1.59
CA LEU A 138 -6.49 -2.72 0.36
C LEU A 138 -5.16 -2.53 -0.38
N LEU A 139 -5.06 -3.16 -1.55
CA LEU A 139 -3.86 -3.18 -2.39
C LEU A 139 -4.11 -2.44 -3.70
N GLY A 140 -3.34 -1.39 -3.99
CA GLY A 140 -3.35 -0.66 -5.27
C GLY A 140 -2.09 -0.93 -6.08
N PHE A 141 -2.22 -1.17 -7.39
CA PHE A 141 -1.12 -1.49 -8.30
C PHE A 141 -1.41 -1.08 -9.76
N PHE A 142 -0.39 -1.12 -10.61
CA PHE A 142 -0.54 -0.91 -12.06
C PHE A 142 -0.92 -2.21 -12.75
N GLU A 143 -1.96 -2.15 -13.60
CA GLU A 143 -2.51 -3.31 -14.30
C GLU A 143 -1.98 -3.43 -15.74
N ALA A 144 -1.72 -4.66 -16.19
CA ALA A 144 -1.56 -5.03 -17.60
C ALA A 144 -1.91 -6.51 -17.80
N GLY A 145 -2.01 -6.93 -19.08
CA GLY A 145 -2.36 -8.31 -19.43
C GLY A 145 -1.29 -9.37 -19.09
N GLN A 146 -0.08 -8.94 -18.71
CA GLN A 146 1.02 -9.80 -18.27
C GLN A 146 1.90 -9.08 -17.25
N ILE A 147 2.69 -9.84 -16.48
CA ILE A 147 3.71 -9.24 -15.60
C ILE A 147 4.80 -8.67 -16.50
N GLU A 148 5.02 -7.37 -16.42
CA GLU A 148 5.97 -6.65 -17.26
C GLU A 148 6.65 -5.55 -16.48
N ALA A 149 7.98 -5.44 -16.65
CA ALA A 149 8.76 -4.34 -16.09
C ALA A 149 8.62 -3.09 -16.97
N PHE A 150 8.50 -1.93 -16.34
CA PHE A 150 8.49 -0.65 -17.05
C PHE A 150 9.32 0.42 -16.35
N GLY A 151 9.73 1.43 -17.10
CA GLY A 151 10.40 2.62 -16.56
C GLY A 151 9.41 3.49 -15.80
N HIS A 152 9.50 3.46 -14.47
CA HIS A 152 8.80 4.41 -13.61
C HIS A 152 9.68 5.65 -13.37
N ALA A 153 9.07 6.77 -12.93
CA ALA A 153 9.79 8.03 -12.75
C ALA A 153 10.98 7.95 -11.77
N VAL A 154 10.95 7.02 -10.82
CA VAL A 154 12.00 6.85 -9.81
C VAL A 154 12.91 5.68 -10.14
N VAL A 155 12.33 4.47 -10.30
CA VAL A 155 13.06 3.22 -10.56
C VAL A 155 12.12 2.26 -11.29
N THR A 156 12.64 1.16 -11.85
CA THR A 156 11.81 0.11 -12.48
C THR A 156 10.62 -0.28 -11.60
N ALA A 157 9.44 -0.35 -12.22
CA ALA A 157 8.21 -0.85 -11.61
C ALA A 157 7.64 -1.98 -12.46
N TYR A 158 6.63 -2.68 -11.92
CA TYR A 158 6.01 -3.83 -12.56
C TYR A 158 4.50 -3.64 -12.69
N TYR A 159 3.98 -4.00 -13.87
CA TYR A 159 2.57 -4.24 -14.07
C TYR A 159 2.22 -5.64 -13.59
N TRP A 160 0.97 -5.80 -13.13
CA TRP A 160 0.42 -7.08 -12.71
C TRP A 160 -0.95 -7.32 -13.33
N PRO A 161 -1.21 -8.51 -13.93
CA PRO A 161 -2.57 -8.92 -14.24
C PRO A 161 -3.38 -9.11 -12.97
N VAL A 162 -4.61 -8.58 -12.96
CA VAL A 162 -5.53 -8.75 -11.82
C VAL A 162 -5.70 -10.23 -11.42
N PRO A 163 -5.94 -11.19 -12.34
CA PRO A 163 -6.08 -12.60 -11.96
C PRO A 163 -4.85 -13.16 -11.24
N LEU A 164 -3.63 -12.83 -11.71
CA LEU A 164 -2.40 -13.32 -11.06
C LEU A 164 -2.20 -12.72 -9.68
N MET A 165 -2.52 -11.43 -9.49
CA MET A 165 -2.45 -10.82 -8.15
C MET A 165 -3.50 -11.44 -7.20
N GLN A 166 -4.69 -11.78 -7.70
CA GLN A 166 -5.71 -12.51 -6.94
C GLN A 166 -5.22 -13.90 -6.53
N ASP A 167 -4.53 -14.62 -7.42
CA ASP A 167 -3.96 -15.94 -7.13
C ASP A 167 -2.88 -15.83 -6.03
N GLU A 168 -2.01 -14.83 -6.09
CA GLU A 168 -0.99 -14.58 -5.05
C GLU A 168 -1.61 -14.23 -3.69
N LEU A 169 -2.64 -13.38 -3.67
CA LEU A 169 -3.39 -13.06 -2.47
C LEU A 169 -4.08 -14.30 -1.89
N ALA A 170 -4.70 -15.13 -2.74
CA ALA A 170 -5.35 -16.37 -2.32
C ALA A 170 -4.35 -17.37 -1.73
N ALA A 171 -3.15 -17.49 -2.33
CA ALA A 171 -2.04 -18.32 -1.83
C ALA A 171 -1.52 -17.82 -0.47
N ALA A 172 -1.48 -16.50 -0.25
CA ALA A 172 -1.12 -15.90 1.03
C ALA A 172 -2.23 -16.03 2.11
N GLY A 173 -3.39 -16.58 1.76
CA GLY A 173 -4.49 -16.84 2.70
C GLY A 173 -5.51 -15.72 2.80
N PHE A 174 -5.66 -14.93 1.74
CA PHE A 174 -6.72 -13.95 1.62
C PHE A 174 -7.90 -14.49 0.78
N GLU A 175 -9.08 -13.91 1.00
CA GLU A 175 -10.26 -14.01 0.16
C GLU A 175 -10.48 -12.67 -0.54
N ILE A 176 -10.72 -12.67 -1.84
CA ILE A 176 -11.00 -11.45 -2.59
C ILE A 176 -12.42 -10.98 -2.29
N VAL A 177 -12.56 -9.74 -1.82
CA VAL A 177 -13.86 -9.12 -1.50
C VAL A 177 -14.33 -8.27 -2.68
N GLU A 178 -13.45 -7.37 -3.16
CA GLU A 178 -13.75 -6.46 -4.25
C GLU A 178 -12.54 -6.28 -5.17
N THR A 179 -12.81 -6.01 -6.43
CA THR A 179 -11.77 -5.67 -7.41
C THR A 179 -12.23 -4.46 -8.22
N HIS A 180 -11.37 -3.46 -8.31
CA HIS A 180 -11.61 -2.24 -9.05
C HIS A 180 -10.53 -2.07 -10.11
N THR A 181 -10.94 -1.71 -11.33
CA THR A 181 -10.02 -1.38 -12.42
C THR A 181 -10.38 -0.02 -13.01
N ARG A 182 -9.38 0.75 -13.42
CA ARG A 182 -9.58 2.07 -14.02
C ARG A 182 -8.51 2.39 -15.04
N VAL A 183 -8.92 2.99 -16.13
CA VAL A 183 -8.04 3.56 -17.15
C VAL A 183 -8.44 5.01 -17.38
N ASP A 184 -7.65 5.95 -16.84
CA ASP A 184 -7.88 7.37 -17.06
C ASP A 184 -7.09 7.85 -18.30
N PRO A 185 -7.60 8.83 -19.08
CA PRO A 185 -6.90 9.36 -20.24
C PRO A 185 -5.49 9.85 -19.89
N GLY A 186 -4.48 9.31 -20.58
CA GLY A 186 -3.07 9.65 -20.36
C GLY A 186 -2.43 9.06 -19.11
N GLN A 187 -3.15 8.24 -18.35
CA GLN A 187 -2.64 7.52 -17.20
C GLN A 187 -2.41 6.03 -17.51
N ARG A 188 -1.57 5.37 -16.72
CA ARG A 188 -1.43 3.92 -16.76
C ARG A 188 -2.69 3.26 -16.24
N PRO A 189 -3.07 2.06 -16.76
CA PRO A 189 -4.14 1.28 -16.15
C PRO A 189 -3.87 0.98 -14.67
N HIS A 190 -4.90 1.11 -13.86
CA HIS A 190 -4.87 0.90 -12.42
C HIS A 190 -5.75 -0.26 -12.02
N ALA A 191 -5.34 -1.02 -11.01
CA ALA A 191 -6.20 -1.94 -10.31
C ALA A 191 -6.06 -1.75 -8.79
N ALA A 192 -7.14 -2.03 -8.09
CA ALA A 192 -7.14 -2.14 -6.64
C ALA A 192 -7.96 -3.36 -6.21
N ILE A 193 -7.49 -4.05 -5.18
CA ILE A 193 -8.13 -5.22 -4.61
C ILE A 193 -8.34 -5.01 -3.12
N ILE A 194 -9.58 -5.19 -2.65
CA ILE A 194 -9.89 -5.38 -1.24
C ILE A 194 -9.91 -6.89 -1.01
N ALA A 195 -9.05 -7.34 -0.09
CA ALA A 195 -8.96 -8.74 0.27
C ALA A 195 -9.10 -8.90 1.79
N ARG A 196 -9.77 -9.97 2.22
CA ARG A 196 -10.03 -10.29 3.63
C ARG A 196 -9.15 -11.47 4.06
N ARG A 197 -8.55 -11.36 5.23
CA ARG A 197 -7.80 -12.46 5.84
C ARG A 197 -8.75 -13.60 6.23
N ARG A 198 -8.55 -14.78 5.65
CA ARG A 198 -9.38 -15.96 5.97
C ARG A 198 -9.23 -16.36 7.44
N SER A 199 -10.32 -16.78 8.04
CA SER A 199 -10.30 -17.41 9.35
C SER A 199 -9.55 -18.75 9.26
N TRP A 200 -8.61 -18.99 10.18
CA TRP A 200 -8.08 -20.34 10.37
C TRP A 200 -9.17 -21.22 10.99
N ILE A 201 -9.78 -22.08 10.19
CA ILE A 201 -10.57 -23.19 10.74
C ILE A 201 -9.54 -24.16 11.33
N ARG A 202 -9.50 -24.27 12.66
CA ARG A 202 -8.72 -25.29 13.38
C ARG A 202 -9.39 -26.65 13.22
#